data_66ab8607ac287cb4db27ae863a6f5764
#
_entry.id   66ab8607ac287cb4db27ae863a6f5764
#
_cell.length_a   1.000
_cell.length_b   1.000
_cell.length_c   1.000
_cell.angle_alpha   90.00
_cell.angle_beta   90.00
_cell.angle_gamma   90.00
#
_symmetry.space_group_name_H-M   'P 1'
#
loop_
_entity.id
_entity.type
_entity.pdbx_description
1 polymer ?
#
loop_
_entity_poly.entity_id
_entity_poly.type
_entity_poly.pdbx_seq_one_letter_code
_entity_poly.pdbx_strand_id
1 'polypeptide(L)'
;MKKVLLIYYIFALILVAGFAAHGSETHEIYIYSKKYLAGLIVLAILVLGVIPWWINRFIKKNGIKEFFMALLPSLLTLLLIYIGGHYYYYATQEHLFDPFMQMPPQEYQYAAQKDTNTFRILCIGGSTTRNVRLDSMEQYPTVLQQILKNKIPNKKVEILNAGMDWYTSKHSSINYALYCRDFQPDVVVIMHGINDLYRSFSPPSLAVGEYKHDYSHFYGPSIAGAKPPTFESMINTFIRKFWFPPTYEARSFDISRFKSLDDFSKYMGTLIELVQNDGAKVVLVSQPYLYKSEMSDEEKNLLWMNSGMCLENGKYPNSETMALAMDAYNAKTAKLADTYHVAFVHGEPALPKDLTCFVDDVHYTPLGAKKLAETIAKGIIALEKKSN
;
A
#
# COMPACT_ATOMS: atom_id res chain seq x y z
N MET A 1 24.14 -27.89 -37.64
CA MET A 1 23.31 -26.71 -37.97
C MET A 1 21.81 -26.97 -37.86
N LYS A 2 21.22 -27.90 -38.66
CA LYS A 2 19.77 -28.20 -38.61
C LYS A 2 19.26 -28.56 -37.18
N LYS A 3 20.01 -29.41 -36.43
CA LYS A 3 19.63 -29.78 -35.04
C LYS A 3 19.67 -28.61 -34.07
N VAL A 4 20.66 -27.71 -34.19
CA VAL A 4 20.77 -26.52 -33.33
C VAL A 4 19.62 -25.55 -33.58
N LEU A 5 19.28 -25.28 -34.82
CA LEU A 5 18.15 -24.45 -35.20
C LEU A 5 16.81 -25.07 -34.77
N LEU A 6 16.67 -26.40 -34.86
CA LEU A 6 15.46 -27.08 -34.39
C LEU A 6 15.27 -26.90 -32.87
N ILE A 7 16.32 -27.11 -32.08
CA ILE A 7 16.28 -26.91 -30.63
C ILE A 7 15.94 -25.46 -30.32
N TYR A 8 16.59 -24.52 -31.01
CA TYR A 8 16.28 -23.08 -30.84
C TYR A 8 14.80 -22.78 -31.11
N TYR A 9 14.23 -23.28 -32.21
CA TYR A 9 12.82 -23.04 -32.54
C TYR A 9 11.85 -23.64 -31.53
N ILE A 10 12.16 -24.79 -30.93
CA ILE A 10 11.36 -25.39 -29.88
C ILE A 10 11.33 -24.43 -28.66
N PHE A 11 12.50 -23.96 -28.19
CA PHE A 11 12.57 -23.02 -27.10
C PHE A 11 11.90 -21.67 -27.42
N ALA A 12 12.09 -21.16 -28.64
CA ALA A 12 11.48 -19.92 -29.10
C ALA A 12 9.95 -19.99 -29.11
N LEU A 13 9.38 -21.11 -29.57
CA LEU A 13 7.95 -21.35 -29.57
C LEU A 13 7.40 -21.45 -28.13
N ILE A 14 8.10 -22.18 -27.24
CA ILE A 14 7.74 -22.27 -25.83
C ILE A 14 7.75 -20.87 -25.18
N LEU A 15 8.77 -20.05 -25.46
CA LEU A 15 8.89 -18.70 -24.95
C LEU A 15 7.73 -17.81 -25.42
N VAL A 16 7.44 -17.78 -26.72
CA VAL A 16 6.34 -16.98 -27.30
C VAL A 16 4.98 -17.46 -26.78
N ALA A 17 4.77 -18.79 -26.72
CA ALA A 17 3.55 -19.37 -26.16
C ALA A 17 3.41 -19.07 -24.66
N GLY A 18 4.51 -19.13 -23.91
CA GLY A 18 4.53 -18.76 -22.48
C GLY A 18 4.17 -17.30 -22.24
N PHE A 19 4.71 -16.37 -23.04
CA PHE A 19 4.31 -14.97 -22.97
C PHE A 19 2.85 -14.75 -23.36
N ALA A 20 2.35 -15.44 -24.36
CA ALA A 20 0.95 -15.37 -24.76
C ALA A 20 0.03 -15.93 -23.67
N ALA A 21 0.37 -17.08 -23.08
CA ALA A 21 -0.39 -17.71 -22.00
C ALA A 21 -0.34 -16.84 -20.71
N HIS A 22 0.83 -16.34 -20.34
CA HIS A 22 0.97 -15.46 -19.17
C HIS A 22 0.21 -14.14 -19.34
N GLY A 23 0.14 -13.61 -20.54
CA GLY A 23 -0.75 -12.48 -20.85
C GLY A 23 -2.22 -12.81 -20.63
N SER A 24 -2.65 -14.07 -20.82
CA SER A 24 -4.02 -14.52 -20.61
C SER A 24 -4.37 -14.72 -19.12
N GLU A 25 -3.40 -15.08 -18.29
CA GLU A 25 -3.60 -15.31 -16.85
C GLU A 25 -3.52 -14.04 -16.01
N THR A 26 -2.78 -13.02 -16.45
CA THR A 26 -2.50 -11.81 -15.64
C THR A 26 -3.46 -10.66 -15.86
N HIS A 27 -4.59 -10.88 -16.42
CA HIS A 27 -5.70 -9.96 -16.62
C HIS A 27 -5.87 -9.33 -17.99
N GLU A 28 -7.07 -9.43 -18.38
CA GLU A 28 -7.84 -8.88 -19.49
C GLU A 28 -7.39 -7.52 -20.04
N ILE A 29 -6.71 -6.70 -19.23
CA ILE A 29 -6.24 -5.36 -19.59
C ILE A 29 -5.18 -5.39 -20.70
N TYR A 30 -4.32 -6.43 -20.73
CA TYR A 30 -3.17 -6.48 -21.63
C TYR A 30 -3.43 -7.24 -22.93
N ILE A 31 -4.32 -8.24 -22.91
CA ILE A 31 -4.62 -9.08 -24.06
C ILE A 31 -5.31 -8.30 -25.17
N TYR A 32 -6.18 -7.35 -24.79
CA TYR A 32 -6.97 -6.55 -25.72
C TYR A 32 -6.31 -5.25 -26.16
N SER A 33 -5.13 -4.89 -25.61
CA SER A 33 -4.45 -3.70 -26.09
C SER A 33 -3.77 -3.99 -27.45
N LYS A 34 -4.09 -3.17 -28.47
CA LYS A 34 -3.43 -3.22 -29.78
C LYS A 34 -1.90 -3.15 -29.65
N LYS A 35 -1.40 -2.48 -28.62
CA LYS A 35 0.03 -2.34 -28.32
C LYS A 35 0.65 -3.67 -27.82
N TYR A 36 -0.05 -4.43 -26.98
CA TYR A 36 0.42 -5.75 -26.52
C TYR A 36 0.50 -6.75 -27.69
N LEU A 37 -0.56 -6.78 -28.50
CA LEU A 37 -0.58 -7.62 -29.70
C LEU A 37 0.54 -7.24 -30.67
N ALA A 38 0.76 -5.95 -30.91
CA ALA A 38 1.88 -5.46 -31.73
C ALA A 38 3.24 -5.88 -31.13
N GLY A 39 3.41 -5.76 -29.81
CA GLY A 39 4.61 -6.21 -29.11
C GLY A 39 4.86 -7.70 -29.23
N LEU A 40 3.83 -8.55 -29.11
CA LEU A 40 3.91 -10.00 -29.34
C LEU A 40 4.31 -10.33 -30.78
N ILE A 41 3.74 -9.62 -31.75
CA ILE A 41 4.10 -9.79 -33.16
C ILE A 41 5.57 -9.40 -33.39
N VAL A 42 6.03 -8.28 -32.86
CA VAL A 42 7.43 -7.86 -32.95
C VAL A 42 8.36 -8.86 -32.26
N LEU A 43 8.00 -9.33 -31.06
CA LEU A 43 8.75 -10.38 -30.37
C LEU A 43 8.82 -11.67 -31.20
N ALA A 44 7.71 -12.11 -31.76
CA ALA A 44 7.66 -13.30 -32.61
C ALA A 44 8.54 -13.13 -33.86
N ILE A 45 8.50 -11.99 -34.54
CA ILE A 45 9.36 -11.69 -35.70
C ILE A 45 10.84 -11.72 -35.28
N LEU A 46 11.20 -11.11 -34.16
CA LEU A 46 12.58 -11.13 -33.69
C LEU A 46 13.05 -12.53 -33.34
N VAL A 47 12.28 -13.24 -32.53
CA VAL A 47 12.67 -14.55 -31.98
C VAL A 47 12.56 -15.67 -33.02
N LEU A 48 11.54 -15.67 -33.88
CA LEU A 48 11.35 -16.72 -34.87
C LEU A 48 11.99 -16.38 -36.21
N GLY A 49 12.31 -15.12 -36.49
CA GLY A 49 12.88 -14.67 -37.76
C GLY A 49 14.30 -14.14 -37.66
N VAL A 50 14.49 -12.98 -37.01
CA VAL A 50 15.76 -12.26 -37.08
C VAL A 50 16.89 -12.97 -36.33
N ILE A 51 16.64 -13.47 -35.14
CA ILE A 51 17.67 -14.16 -34.33
C ILE A 51 18.14 -15.46 -34.99
N PRO A 52 17.28 -16.38 -35.43
CA PRO A 52 17.73 -17.62 -36.10
C PRO A 52 18.41 -17.34 -37.45
N TRP A 53 17.99 -16.28 -38.17
CA TRP A 53 18.71 -15.85 -39.36
C TRP A 53 20.13 -15.39 -39.03
N TRP A 54 20.29 -14.59 -37.99
CA TRP A 54 21.61 -14.11 -37.51
C TRP A 54 22.48 -15.27 -37.01
N ILE A 55 21.92 -16.19 -36.20
CA ILE A 55 22.62 -17.40 -35.74
C ILE A 55 23.12 -18.22 -36.92
N ASN A 56 22.26 -18.45 -37.92
CA ASN A 56 22.61 -19.21 -39.11
C ASN A 56 23.75 -18.53 -39.93
N ARG A 57 23.66 -17.21 -40.07
CA ARG A 57 24.69 -16.40 -40.73
C ARG A 57 26.03 -16.45 -39.99
N PHE A 58 26.00 -16.32 -38.66
CA PHE A 58 27.18 -16.38 -37.80
C PHE A 58 27.87 -17.75 -37.90
N ILE A 59 27.08 -18.85 -37.77
CA ILE A 59 27.61 -20.20 -37.82
C ILE A 59 28.18 -20.50 -39.21
N LYS A 60 27.54 -20.07 -40.30
CA LYS A 60 28.08 -20.22 -41.66
C LYS A 60 29.40 -19.51 -41.86
N LYS A 61 29.61 -18.34 -41.21
CA LYS A 61 30.82 -17.54 -41.36
C LYS A 61 31.97 -18.03 -40.48
N ASN A 62 31.67 -18.33 -39.20
CA ASN A 62 32.69 -18.54 -38.16
C ASN A 62 32.76 -20.02 -37.69
N GLY A 63 31.78 -20.84 -38.00
CA GLY A 63 31.69 -22.19 -37.51
C GLY A 63 30.83 -22.34 -36.23
N ILE A 64 30.42 -23.58 -36.00
CA ILE A 64 29.55 -23.91 -34.86
C ILE A 64 30.28 -23.84 -33.51
N LYS A 65 31.58 -24.17 -33.51
CA LYS A 65 32.42 -24.16 -32.34
C LYS A 65 32.58 -22.72 -31.80
N GLU A 66 32.82 -21.75 -32.68
CA GLU A 66 32.96 -20.35 -32.37
C GLU A 66 31.64 -19.76 -31.85
N PHE A 67 30.51 -20.21 -32.39
CA PHE A 67 29.17 -19.82 -31.86
C PHE A 67 29.02 -20.25 -30.42
N PHE A 68 29.33 -21.50 -30.06
CA PHE A 68 29.19 -21.96 -28.66
C PHE A 68 30.25 -21.32 -27.75
N MET A 69 31.47 -21.05 -28.24
CA MET A 69 32.49 -20.35 -27.48
C MET A 69 32.08 -18.90 -27.15
N ALA A 70 31.33 -18.25 -28.02
CA ALA A 70 30.80 -16.91 -27.76
C ALA A 70 29.54 -16.93 -26.86
N LEU A 71 28.66 -17.93 -27.03
CA LEU A 71 27.41 -18.05 -26.31
C LEU A 71 27.59 -18.44 -24.83
N LEU A 72 28.51 -19.40 -24.58
CA LEU A 72 28.68 -19.98 -23.23
C LEU A 72 29.07 -18.93 -22.15
N PRO A 73 30.06 -18.05 -22.38
CA PRO A 73 30.39 -16.98 -21.42
C PRO A 73 29.23 -16.02 -21.17
N SER A 74 28.47 -15.69 -22.21
CA SER A 74 27.30 -14.81 -22.10
C SER A 74 26.20 -15.43 -21.24
N LEU A 75 25.90 -16.72 -21.43
CA LEU A 75 24.94 -17.44 -20.60
C LEU A 75 25.43 -17.59 -19.15
N LEU A 76 26.72 -17.85 -18.97
CA LEU A 76 27.31 -17.94 -17.62
C LEU A 76 27.25 -16.58 -16.89
N THR A 77 27.52 -15.48 -17.57
CA THR A 77 27.41 -14.13 -17.04
C THR A 77 25.96 -13.81 -16.62
N LEU A 78 24.99 -14.14 -17.49
CA LEU A 78 23.57 -13.95 -17.17
C LEU A 78 23.14 -14.80 -15.97
N LEU A 79 23.62 -16.05 -15.89
CA LEU A 79 23.35 -16.93 -14.76
C LEU A 79 23.95 -16.38 -13.45
N LEU A 80 25.18 -15.85 -13.49
CA LEU A 80 25.82 -15.22 -12.33
C LEU A 80 25.10 -13.95 -11.89
N ILE A 81 24.66 -13.12 -12.83
CA ILE A 81 23.82 -11.94 -12.53
C ILE A 81 22.51 -12.35 -11.90
N TYR A 82 21.86 -13.39 -12.42
CA TYR A 82 20.62 -13.94 -11.86
C TYR A 82 20.81 -14.46 -10.45
N ILE A 83 21.81 -15.32 -10.22
CA ILE A 83 22.11 -15.88 -8.89
C ILE A 83 22.51 -14.76 -7.91
N GLY A 84 23.40 -13.86 -8.33
CA GLY A 84 23.85 -12.72 -7.51
C GLY A 84 22.72 -11.77 -7.17
N GLY A 85 21.84 -11.47 -8.14
CA GLY A 85 20.64 -10.66 -7.93
C GLY A 85 19.66 -11.29 -6.94
N HIS A 86 19.42 -12.59 -7.08
CA HIS A 86 18.60 -13.36 -6.14
C HIS A 86 19.19 -13.38 -4.73
N TYR A 87 20.48 -13.67 -4.62
CA TYR A 87 21.16 -13.69 -3.32
C TYR A 87 21.14 -12.32 -2.66
N TYR A 88 21.49 -11.26 -3.39
CA TYR A 88 21.44 -9.89 -2.88
C TYR A 88 20.04 -9.53 -2.38
N TYR A 89 19.03 -9.87 -3.16
CA TYR A 89 17.65 -9.57 -2.80
C TYR A 89 17.22 -10.32 -1.53
N TYR A 90 17.49 -11.62 -1.43
CA TYR A 90 17.21 -12.42 -0.23
C TYR A 90 17.95 -11.89 0.99
N ALA A 91 19.24 -11.61 0.87
CA ALA A 91 20.06 -11.14 1.98
C ALA A 91 19.63 -9.77 2.51
N THR A 92 19.00 -8.92 1.66
CA THR A 92 18.56 -7.58 2.07
C THR A 92 17.12 -7.53 2.58
N GLN A 93 16.29 -8.55 2.32
CA GLN A 93 14.85 -8.53 2.65
C GLN A 93 14.47 -9.41 3.85
N GLU A 94 15.29 -10.38 4.22
CA GLU A 94 14.96 -11.36 5.28
C GLU A 94 14.73 -10.75 6.68
N HIS A 95 15.24 -9.54 6.92
CA HIS A 95 15.14 -8.87 8.23
C HIS A 95 13.98 -7.87 8.35
N LEU A 96 13.18 -7.70 7.30
CA LEU A 96 12.15 -6.65 7.25
C LEU A 96 10.71 -7.19 7.32
N PHE A 97 10.55 -8.47 7.69
CA PHE A 97 9.24 -9.11 7.64
C PHE A 97 8.83 -9.68 8.99
N ASP A 98 7.80 -9.07 9.59
CA ASP A 98 7.14 -9.62 10.77
C ASP A 98 6.19 -10.76 10.34
N PRO A 99 6.35 -11.99 10.83
CA PRO A 99 5.54 -13.14 10.40
C PRO A 99 4.06 -13.01 10.77
N PHE A 100 3.72 -12.27 11.82
CA PHE A 100 2.33 -12.05 12.26
C PHE A 100 1.67 -10.90 11.49
N MET A 101 2.40 -9.81 11.33
CA MET A 101 1.90 -8.63 10.61
C MET A 101 1.97 -8.81 9.11
N GLN A 102 2.86 -9.68 8.62
CA GLN A 102 3.17 -9.86 7.20
C GLN A 102 3.52 -8.54 6.49
N MET A 103 4.15 -7.66 7.22
CA MET A 103 4.60 -6.32 6.84
C MET A 103 5.97 -6.08 7.49
N PRO A 104 6.75 -5.12 7.00
CA PRO A 104 7.98 -4.74 7.70
C PRO A 104 7.67 -4.42 9.16
N PRO A 105 8.49 -4.91 10.12
CA PRO A 105 8.28 -4.62 11.53
C PRO A 105 8.44 -3.12 11.79
N GLN A 106 7.66 -2.61 12.71
CA GLN A 106 7.83 -1.25 13.19
C GLN A 106 8.86 -1.26 14.33
N GLU A 107 9.96 -0.53 14.16
CA GLU A 107 10.91 -0.33 15.23
C GLU A 107 10.39 0.76 16.18
N TYR A 108 10.05 0.36 17.40
CA TYR A 108 9.67 1.29 18.45
C TYR A 108 10.91 1.66 19.28
N GLN A 109 11.32 2.92 19.19
CA GLN A 109 12.47 3.46 19.95
C GLN A 109 12.09 3.94 21.37
N TYR A 110 11.00 3.43 21.93
CA TYR A 110 10.46 3.95 23.19
C TYR A 110 10.70 2.98 24.33
N ALA A 111 10.97 3.52 25.52
CA ALA A 111 11.02 2.73 26.74
C ALA A 111 9.65 2.06 26.98
N ALA A 112 9.62 0.75 27.19
CA ALA A 112 8.39 0.02 27.46
C ALA A 112 7.76 0.47 28.80
N GLN A 113 8.56 0.85 29.80
CA GLN A 113 8.06 1.31 31.07
C GLN A 113 7.65 2.78 31.02
N LYS A 114 6.42 3.03 31.46
CA LYS A 114 5.85 4.37 31.57
C LYS A 114 6.14 4.96 32.95
N ASP A 115 6.68 6.16 32.96
CA ASP A 115 6.86 6.92 34.20
C ASP A 115 5.50 7.36 34.77
N THR A 116 5.32 7.31 36.09
CA THR A 116 4.05 7.62 36.78
C THR A 116 3.52 9.03 36.50
N ASN A 117 4.42 9.96 36.19
CA ASN A 117 4.06 11.34 35.83
C ASN A 117 3.85 11.57 34.33
N THR A 118 3.85 10.50 33.52
CA THR A 118 3.67 10.60 32.08
C THR A 118 2.21 10.39 31.68
N PHE A 119 1.70 11.30 30.85
CA PHE A 119 0.46 11.12 30.12
C PHE A 119 0.78 10.71 28.69
N ARG A 120 0.60 9.43 28.41
CA ARG A 120 1.01 8.81 27.16
C ARG A 120 -0.16 8.66 26.21
N ILE A 121 0.01 9.17 25.01
CA ILE A 121 -0.95 9.06 23.91
C ILE A 121 -0.31 8.22 22.82
N LEU A 122 -1.05 7.23 22.31
CA LEU A 122 -0.65 6.42 21.18
C LEU A 122 -1.48 6.79 19.94
N CYS A 123 -0.84 7.17 18.84
CA CYS A 123 -1.51 7.42 17.57
C CYS A 123 -1.38 6.19 16.66
N ILE A 124 -2.50 5.56 16.36
CA ILE A 124 -2.59 4.36 15.51
C ILE A 124 -3.24 4.71 14.17
N GLY A 125 -2.68 4.21 13.08
CA GLY A 125 -3.22 4.43 11.74
C GLY A 125 -2.33 3.90 10.63
N GLY A 126 -2.64 4.29 9.42
CA GLY A 126 -1.86 3.99 8.21
C GLY A 126 -0.74 5.02 7.96
N SER A 127 -0.35 5.15 6.68
CA SER A 127 0.65 6.13 6.21
C SER A 127 0.26 7.58 6.50
N THR A 128 -1.01 7.90 6.60
CA THR A 128 -1.51 9.23 6.96
C THR A 128 -1.23 9.59 8.43
N THR A 129 -1.06 8.59 9.30
CA THR A 129 -0.62 8.77 10.69
C THR A 129 0.91 8.77 10.78
N ARG A 130 1.58 7.86 10.08
CA ARG A 130 3.04 7.80 10.03
C ARG A 130 3.64 9.05 9.40
N ASN A 131 3.12 9.44 8.26
CA ASN A 131 3.42 10.64 7.46
C ASN A 131 4.91 10.93 7.25
N VAL A 132 5.68 9.93 6.82
CA VAL A 132 7.14 10.03 6.56
C VAL A 132 7.52 11.01 5.44
N ARG A 133 6.55 11.53 4.70
CA ARG A 133 6.79 12.58 3.68
C ARG A 133 7.04 13.96 4.29
N LEU A 134 6.68 14.15 5.57
CA LEU A 134 6.98 15.35 6.33
C LEU A 134 8.17 15.11 7.26
N ASP A 135 8.88 16.18 7.57
CA ASP A 135 9.84 16.15 8.65
C ASP A 135 9.17 15.70 9.94
N SER A 136 9.90 14.97 10.78
CA SER A 136 9.35 14.41 12.01
C SER A 136 8.67 15.45 12.94
N MET A 137 9.16 16.70 12.88
CA MET A 137 8.59 17.82 13.66
C MET A 137 7.28 18.36 13.08
N GLU A 138 6.96 18.07 11.83
CA GLU A 138 5.76 18.52 11.12
C GLU A 138 4.67 17.44 11.06
N GLN A 139 4.98 16.20 11.44
CA GLN A 139 3.99 15.12 11.51
C GLN A 139 2.93 15.43 12.58
N TYR A 140 1.65 15.16 12.28
CA TYR A 140 0.57 15.54 13.19
C TYR A 140 0.72 14.98 14.62
N PRO A 141 1.25 13.76 14.88
CA PRO A 141 1.46 13.30 16.25
C PRO A 141 2.48 14.16 17.02
N THR A 142 3.56 14.58 16.35
CA THR A 142 4.57 15.47 16.97
C THR A 142 4.00 16.85 17.24
N VAL A 143 3.27 17.43 16.28
CA VAL A 143 2.59 18.72 16.45
C VAL A 143 1.54 18.65 17.57
N LEU A 144 0.79 17.54 17.64
CA LEU A 144 -0.17 17.26 18.71
C LEU A 144 0.50 17.24 20.08
N GLN A 145 1.69 16.61 20.20
CA GLN A 145 2.47 16.62 21.43
C GLN A 145 2.86 18.04 21.85
N GLN A 146 3.31 18.86 20.91
CA GLN A 146 3.68 20.25 21.19
C GLN A 146 2.49 21.07 21.71
N ILE A 147 1.31 20.87 21.11
CA ILE A 147 0.07 21.55 21.54
C ILE A 147 -0.33 21.10 22.94
N LEU A 148 -0.32 19.81 23.23
CA LEU A 148 -0.82 19.27 24.49
C LEU A 148 0.12 19.47 25.66
N LYS A 149 1.44 19.59 25.45
CA LYS A 149 2.43 19.91 26.52
C LYS A 149 2.03 21.11 27.36
N ASN A 150 1.40 22.12 26.77
CA ASN A 150 0.99 23.33 27.43
C ASN A 150 -0.47 23.31 27.88
N LYS A 151 -1.21 22.23 27.65
CA LYS A 151 -2.66 22.12 27.90
C LYS A 151 -3.03 21.08 28.95
N ILE A 152 -2.15 20.14 29.22
CA ILE A 152 -2.30 19.11 30.26
C ILE A 152 -1.35 19.45 31.40
N PRO A 153 -1.84 20.09 32.48
CA PRO A 153 -1.00 20.53 33.59
C PRO A 153 -0.50 19.33 34.41
N ASN A 154 0.66 19.50 35.02
CA ASN A 154 1.25 18.56 35.98
C ASN A 154 1.59 17.15 35.44
N LYS A 155 1.61 16.95 34.14
CA LYS A 155 2.03 15.69 33.52
C LYS A 155 2.98 15.93 32.36
N LYS A 156 3.95 15.05 32.19
CA LYS A 156 4.79 14.99 31.00
C LYS A 156 3.96 14.34 29.87
N VAL A 157 3.62 15.13 28.85
CA VAL A 157 2.91 14.59 27.67
C VAL A 157 3.90 13.91 26.75
N GLU A 158 3.63 12.65 26.43
CA GLU A 158 4.39 11.82 25.50
C GLU A 158 3.44 11.25 24.43
N ILE A 159 3.77 11.43 23.15
CA ILE A 159 3.00 10.87 22.04
C ILE A 159 3.85 9.88 21.27
N LEU A 160 3.33 8.67 21.11
CA LEU A 160 3.92 7.60 20.34
C LEU A 160 3.21 7.52 18.99
N ASN A 161 3.97 7.60 17.90
CA ASN A 161 3.42 7.39 16.56
C ASN A 161 3.56 5.90 16.15
N ALA A 162 2.45 5.18 16.24
CA ALA A 162 2.32 3.78 15.80
C ALA A 162 1.64 3.67 14.43
N GLY A 163 1.63 4.73 13.64
CA GLY A 163 1.21 4.71 12.25
C GLY A 163 2.20 3.94 11.40
N MET A 164 1.71 3.16 10.44
CA MET A 164 2.54 2.36 9.52
C MET A 164 1.94 2.36 8.12
N ASP A 165 2.82 2.46 7.11
CA ASP A 165 2.38 2.47 5.72
C ASP A 165 1.56 1.21 5.39
N TRP A 166 0.43 1.41 4.72
CA TRP A 166 -0.48 0.35 4.31
C TRP A 166 -1.22 -0.40 5.43
N TYR A 167 -1.02 -0.07 6.69
CA TYR A 167 -1.78 -0.69 7.77
C TYR A 167 -3.28 -0.41 7.63
N THR A 168 -4.07 -1.46 7.70
CA THR A 168 -5.53 -1.45 7.83
C THR A 168 -5.91 -1.53 9.31
N SER A 169 -7.18 -1.39 9.60
CA SER A 169 -7.74 -1.61 10.94
C SER A 169 -7.35 -2.99 11.51
N LYS A 170 -7.28 -4.03 10.67
CA LYS A 170 -6.85 -5.37 11.08
C LYS A 170 -5.38 -5.42 11.49
N HIS A 171 -4.48 -4.81 10.71
CA HIS A 171 -3.06 -4.71 11.09
C HIS A 171 -2.91 -3.99 12.43
N SER A 172 -3.64 -2.90 12.61
CA SER A 172 -3.58 -2.12 13.86
C SER A 172 -4.13 -2.87 15.06
N SER A 173 -5.16 -3.70 14.89
CA SER A 173 -5.67 -4.58 15.95
C SER A 173 -4.61 -5.60 16.40
N ILE A 174 -3.91 -6.22 15.46
CA ILE A 174 -2.83 -7.18 15.74
C ILE A 174 -1.63 -6.44 16.36
N ASN A 175 -1.23 -5.32 15.78
CA ASN A 175 -0.10 -4.53 16.27
C ASN A 175 -0.34 -4.04 17.71
N TYR A 176 -1.55 -3.61 18.02
CA TYR A 176 -1.92 -3.24 19.37
C TYR A 176 -1.85 -4.45 20.33
N ALA A 177 -2.46 -5.56 19.93
CA ALA A 177 -2.51 -6.78 20.76
C ALA A 177 -1.14 -7.36 21.07
N LEU A 178 -0.18 -7.30 20.13
CA LEU A 178 1.13 -7.93 20.29
C LEU A 178 2.23 -7.00 20.80
N TYR A 179 2.12 -5.68 20.51
CA TYR A 179 3.22 -4.75 20.77
C TYR A 179 2.79 -3.46 21.48
N CYS A 180 1.77 -2.76 20.98
CA CYS A 180 1.51 -1.40 21.41
C CYS A 180 0.89 -1.31 22.82
N ARG A 181 0.18 -2.32 23.26
CA ARG A 181 -0.42 -2.36 24.61
C ARG A 181 0.61 -2.29 25.72
N ASP A 182 1.82 -2.82 25.48
CA ASP A 182 2.92 -2.82 26.44
C ASP A 182 3.44 -1.40 26.74
N PHE A 183 3.14 -0.44 25.89
CA PHE A 183 3.46 0.96 26.13
C PHE A 183 2.55 1.63 27.18
N GLN A 184 1.48 0.97 27.61
CA GLN A 184 0.54 1.46 28.61
C GLN A 184 0.02 2.88 28.30
N PRO A 185 -0.62 3.10 27.13
CA PRO A 185 -1.16 4.42 26.79
C PRO A 185 -2.33 4.80 27.72
N ASP A 186 -2.48 6.11 28.02
CA ASP A 186 -3.68 6.64 28.67
C ASP A 186 -4.78 6.92 27.65
N VAL A 187 -4.37 7.30 26.43
CA VAL A 187 -5.27 7.59 25.32
C VAL A 187 -4.73 6.95 24.04
N VAL A 188 -5.60 6.32 23.26
CA VAL A 188 -5.28 5.82 21.92
C VAL A 188 -6.11 6.58 20.89
N VAL A 189 -5.44 7.30 20.00
CA VAL A 189 -6.03 7.99 18.83
C VAL A 189 -5.98 7.06 17.65
N ILE A 190 -7.14 6.73 17.06
CA ILE A 190 -7.26 5.76 15.97
C ILE A 190 -7.83 6.46 14.74
N MET A 191 -7.09 6.39 13.61
CA MET A 191 -7.50 6.96 12.33
C MET A 191 -7.22 5.98 11.19
N HIS A 192 -8.29 5.37 10.65
CA HIS A 192 -8.29 4.44 9.53
C HIS A 192 -9.42 4.74 8.55
N GLY A 193 -9.27 4.25 7.32
CA GLY A 193 -10.28 4.35 6.26
C GLY A 193 -9.71 3.96 4.91
N ILE A 194 -8.82 4.76 4.32
CA ILE A 194 -8.35 4.59 2.93
C ILE A 194 -7.68 3.24 2.65
N ASN A 195 -6.88 2.72 3.58
CA ASN A 195 -6.22 1.43 3.38
C ASN A 195 -7.21 0.26 3.45
N ASP A 196 -8.22 0.35 4.30
CA ASP A 196 -9.31 -0.62 4.36
C ASP A 196 -10.19 -0.52 3.11
N LEU A 197 -10.51 0.70 2.66
CA LEU A 197 -11.21 0.94 1.40
C LEU A 197 -10.44 0.35 0.22
N TYR A 198 -9.13 0.55 0.15
CA TYR A 198 -8.26 0.02 -0.90
C TYR A 198 -8.39 -1.51 -1.02
N ARG A 199 -8.65 -2.22 0.07
CA ARG A 199 -8.86 -3.68 0.07
C ARG A 199 -10.09 -4.11 -0.71
N SER A 200 -11.11 -3.26 -0.83
CA SER A 200 -12.29 -3.52 -1.66
C SER A 200 -11.96 -3.66 -3.15
N PHE A 201 -10.80 -3.17 -3.57
CA PHE A 201 -10.36 -3.14 -4.96
C PHE A 201 -9.15 -4.04 -5.23
N SER A 202 -8.75 -4.82 -4.25
CA SER A 202 -7.64 -5.76 -4.43
C SER A 202 -7.96 -6.78 -5.54
N PRO A 203 -6.95 -7.24 -6.29
CA PRO A 203 -7.15 -8.23 -7.35
C PRO A 203 -7.92 -9.47 -6.87
N PRO A 204 -8.55 -10.26 -7.77
CA PRO A 204 -9.30 -11.46 -7.40
C PRO A 204 -8.53 -12.48 -6.54
N SER A 205 -7.20 -12.44 -6.59
CA SER A 205 -6.32 -13.21 -5.69
C SER A 205 -6.39 -12.81 -4.23
N LEU A 206 -6.86 -11.58 -3.96
CA LEU A 206 -7.18 -11.09 -2.63
C LEU A 206 -8.71 -10.97 -2.61
N ALA A 207 -9.39 -11.89 -1.98
CA ALA A 207 -10.85 -11.91 -1.97
C ALA A 207 -11.41 -10.57 -1.49
N VAL A 208 -12.13 -9.89 -2.35
CA VAL A 208 -12.71 -8.58 -2.07
C VAL A 208 -13.75 -8.73 -0.96
N GLY A 209 -13.47 -8.15 0.21
CA GLY A 209 -14.33 -8.21 1.38
C GLY A 209 -14.33 -9.55 2.12
N GLU A 210 -13.64 -10.57 1.63
CA GLU A 210 -13.43 -11.83 2.33
C GLU A 210 -11.96 -12.05 2.58
N TYR A 211 -11.59 -12.25 3.83
CA TYR A 211 -10.21 -12.57 4.18
C TYR A 211 -9.98 -14.06 3.96
N LYS A 212 -9.02 -14.40 3.11
CA LYS A 212 -8.58 -15.77 2.94
C LYS A 212 -7.88 -16.27 4.19
N HIS A 213 -8.03 -17.55 4.49
CA HIS A 213 -7.35 -18.19 5.62
C HIS A 213 -5.82 -18.33 5.43
N ASP A 214 -5.32 -18.03 4.24
CA ASP A 214 -3.89 -18.05 3.91
C ASP A 214 -3.16 -16.74 4.26
N TYR A 215 -3.80 -15.84 5.00
CA TYR A 215 -3.29 -14.51 5.36
C TYR A 215 -3.01 -13.56 4.18
N SER A 216 -3.36 -13.92 2.96
CA SER A 216 -3.14 -13.07 1.77
C SER A 216 -3.81 -11.69 1.87
N HIS A 217 -4.83 -11.56 2.73
CA HIS A 217 -5.54 -10.32 3.00
C HIS A 217 -4.75 -9.26 3.76
N PHE A 218 -3.67 -9.64 4.42
CA PHE A 218 -2.74 -8.66 5.02
C PHE A 218 -1.97 -7.90 3.96
N TYR A 219 -1.83 -8.53 2.83
CA TYR A 219 -1.08 -7.95 1.78
C TYR A 219 -1.85 -6.79 1.13
N GLY A 220 -1.28 -5.61 1.19
CA GLY A 220 -1.63 -4.46 0.38
C GLY A 220 -0.77 -4.38 -0.87
N PRO A 221 -0.76 -3.25 -1.54
CA PRO A 221 0.16 -3.01 -2.66
C PRO A 221 1.63 -3.18 -2.31
N SER A 222 1.97 -3.06 -1.03
CA SER A 222 3.31 -3.35 -0.51
C SER A 222 3.66 -4.84 -0.43
N ILE A 223 2.73 -5.76 -0.73
CA ILE A 223 3.06 -7.18 -0.90
C ILE A 223 4.12 -7.41 -1.96
N ALA A 224 4.13 -6.60 -2.98
CA ALA A 224 5.24 -6.65 -3.92
C ALA A 224 6.59 -6.53 -3.20
N GLY A 225 6.62 -5.88 -2.02
CA GLY A 225 7.77 -5.82 -1.14
C GLY A 225 7.87 -6.97 -0.12
N ALA A 226 6.77 -7.66 0.20
CA ALA A 226 6.76 -8.76 1.19
C ALA A 226 7.09 -10.12 0.59
N LYS A 227 6.75 -10.35 -0.69
CA LYS A 227 7.36 -11.44 -1.47
C LYS A 227 8.36 -10.78 -2.40
N PRO A 228 9.65 -11.10 -2.27
CA PRO A 228 10.63 -10.54 -3.19
C PRO A 228 10.14 -10.77 -4.60
N PRO A 229 10.03 -9.71 -5.44
CA PRO A 229 9.73 -9.92 -6.83
C PRO A 229 10.80 -10.86 -7.37
N THR A 230 10.39 -11.92 -8.00
CA THR A 230 11.36 -12.72 -8.75
C THR A 230 12.02 -11.81 -9.78
N PHE A 231 13.26 -12.10 -10.16
CA PHE A 231 13.96 -11.34 -11.20
C PHE A 231 13.10 -11.20 -12.47
N GLU A 232 12.31 -12.22 -12.79
CA GLU A 232 11.32 -12.21 -13.87
C GLU A 232 10.21 -11.20 -13.65
N SER A 233 9.68 -11.06 -12.42
CA SER A 233 8.65 -10.07 -12.12
C SER A 233 9.18 -8.65 -12.17
N MET A 234 10.46 -8.42 -11.83
CA MET A 234 11.14 -7.13 -11.98
C MET A 234 11.30 -6.77 -13.47
N ILE A 235 11.76 -7.72 -14.30
CA ILE A 235 11.88 -7.53 -15.75
C ILE A 235 10.49 -7.27 -16.35
N ASN A 236 9.49 -8.06 -15.98
CA ASN A 236 8.13 -7.90 -16.47
C ASN A 236 7.54 -6.55 -16.07
N THR A 237 7.78 -6.09 -14.83
CA THR A 237 7.34 -4.76 -14.36
C THR A 237 8.04 -3.66 -15.13
N PHE A 238 9.34 -3.79 -15.38
CA PHE A 238 10.12 -2.84 -16.18
C PHE A 238 9.60 -2.77 -17.63
N ILE A 239 9.44 -3.93 -18.28
CA ILE A 239 8.91 -4.04 -19.65
C ILE A 239 7.51 -3.44 -19.73
N ARG A 240 6.61 -3.77 -18.79
CA ARG A 240 5.24 -3.22 -18.73
C ARG A 240 5.25 -1.70 -18.59
N LYS A 241 6.06 -1.16 -17.70
CA LYS A 241 6.12 0.28 -17.44
C LYS A 241 6.60 1.09 -18.64
N PHE A 242 7.57 0.58 -19.39
CA PHE A 242 8.19 1.31 -20.51
C PHE A 242 7.54 1.03 -21.88
N TRP A 243 7.08 -0.20 -22.14
CA TRP A 243 6.65 -0.60 -23.48
C TRP A 243 5.13 -0.69 -23.63
N PHE A 244 4.44 -0.93 -22.52
CA PHE A 244 2.99 -1.13 -22.51
C PHE A 244 2.33 -0.43 -21.32
N PRO A 245 2.42 0.91 -21.21
CA PRO A 245 1.75 1.59 -20.13
C PRO A 245 0.23 1.29 -20.25
N PRO A 246 -0.40 0.81 -19.15
CA PRO A 246 -1.83 0.54 -19.17
C PRO A 246 -2.59 1.83 -19.41
N THR A 247 -3.63 1.78 -20.22
CA THR A 247 -4.60 2.86 -20.31
C THR A 247 -5.60 2.70 -19.18
N TYR A 248 -5.60 3.66 -18.28
CA TYR A 248 -6.54 3.71 -17.16
C TYR A 248 -7.68 4.68 -17.47
N GLU A 249 -8.90 4.31 -17.10
CA GLU A 249 -10.08 5.12 -17.29
C GLU A 249 -10.84 5.28 -15.96
N ALA A 250 -11.02 6.54 -15.51
CA ALA A 250 -11.82 6.83 -14.34
C ALA A 250 -13.32 6.61 -14.64
N ARG A 251 -14.01 5.88 -13.76
CA ARG A 251 -15.44 5.57 -13.87
C ARG A 251 -16.13 5.73 -12.53
N SER A 252 -17.44 5.95 -12.56
CA SER A 252 -18.29 5.84 -11.40
C SER A 252 -18.55 4.36 -11.08
N PHE A 253 -18.50 4.00 -9.80
CA PHE A 253 -18.83 2.67 -9.28
C PHE A 253 -19.85 2.77 -8.17
N ASP A 254 -20.68 1.75 -8.04
CA ASP A 254 -21.58 1.60 -6.91
C ASP A 254 -20.77 1.31 -5.63
N ILE A 255 -20.93 2.16 -4.61
CA ILE A 255 -20.24 2.00 -3.32
C ILE A 255 -20.66 0.73 -2.57
N SER A 256 -21.78 0.12 -2.89
CA SER A 256 -22.19 -1.19 -2.34
C SER A 256 -21.22 -2.32 -2.69
N ARG A 257 -20.35 -2.11 -3.70
CA ARG A 257 -19.25 -3.03 -4.07
C ARG A 257 -18.07 -2.98 -3.11
N PHE A 258 -18.01 -2.01 -2.22
CA PHE A 258 -16.90 -1.81 -1.28
C PHE A 258 -17.09 -2.70 -0.04
N LYS A 259 -16.92 -4.00 -0.23
CA LYS A 259 -17.22 -5.03 0.76
C LYS A 259 -16.36 -5.03 2.01
N SER A 260 -15.16 -4.39 1.97
CA SER A 260 -14.28 -4.32 3.13
C SER A 260 -14.79 -3.42 4.26
N LEU A 261 -15.91 -2.72 4.08
CA LEU A 261 -16.51 -1.86 5.11
C LEU A 261 -16.99 -2.66 6.34
N ASP A 262 -17.48 -3.88 6.15
CA ASP A 262 -17.92 -4.73 7.27
C ASP A 262 -16.72 -5.28 8.04
N ASP A 263 -15.67 -5.68 7.33
CA ASP A 263 -14.40 -6.09 7.95
C ASP A 263 -13.74 -4.93 8.69
N PHE A 264 -13.72 -3.74 8.10
CA PHE A 264 -13.30 -2.51 8.76
C PHE A 264 -14.03 -2.31 10.08
N SER A 265 -15.37 -2.39 10.06
CA SER A 265 -16.21 -2.24 11.25
C SER A 265 -15.84 -3.25 12.34
N LYS A 266 -15.66 -4.52 11.94
CA LYS A 266 -15.29 -5.62 12.84
C LYS A 266 -13.93 -5.38 13.51
N TYR A 267 -12.90 -5.08 12.73
CA TYR A 267 -11.55 -4.91 13.27
C TYR A 267 -11.35 -3.60 14.02
N MET A 268 -12.04 -2.53 13.62
CA MET A 268 -12.09 -1.31 14.43
C MET A 268 -12.76 -1.58 15.80
N GLY A 269 -13.88 -2.32 15.82
CA GLY A 269 -14.52 -2.74 17.06
C GLY A 269 -13.59 -3.56 17.95
N THR A 270 -12.92 -4.57 17.39
CA THR A 270 -11.92 -5.37 18.12
C THR A 270 -10.81 -4.50 18.71
N LEU A 271 -10.28 -3.54 17.93
CA LEU A 271 -9.23 -2.64 18.42
C LEU A 271 -9.74 -1.75 19.58
N ILE A 272 -10.94 -1.21 19.46
CA ILE A 272 -11.57 -0.40 20.52
C ILE A 272 -11.70 -1.21 21.81
N GLU A 273 -12.24 -2.43 21.72
CA GLU A 273 -12.40 -3.32 22.88
C GLU A 273 -11.07 -3.67 23.54
N LEU A 274 -10.04 -3.97 22.77
CA LEU A 274 -8.69 -4.24 23.30
C LEU A 274 -8.17 -3.04 24.09
N VAL A 275 -8.27 -1.83 23.52
CA VAL A 275 -7.80 -0.60 24.14
C VAL A 275 -8.58 -0.30 25.43
N GLN A 276 -9.91 -0.43 25.40
CA GLN A 276 -10.76 -0.20 26.59
C GLN A 276 -10.49 -1.22 27.71
N ASN A 277 -10.29 -2.50 27.33
CA ASN A 277 -9.95 -3.55 28.30
C ASN A 277 -8.60 -3.33 29.00
N ASP A 278 -7.66 -2.66 28.34
CA ASP A 278 -6.38 -2.26 28.94
C ASP A 278 -6.50 -0.96 29.77
N GLY A 279 -7.72 -0.38 29.90
CA GLY A 279 -7.99 0.82 30.69
C GLY A 279 -7.64 2.13 30.00
N ALA A 280 -7.25 2.11 28.72
CA ALA A 280 -6.98 3.31 27.96
C ALA A 280 -8.26 3.91 27.36
N LYS A 281 -8.30 5.24 27.22
CA LYS A 281 -9.39 5.95 26.55
C LYS A 281 -9.16 5.91 25.03
N VAL A 282 -10.25 5.80 24.27
CA VAL A 282 -10.21 5.79 22.80
C VAL A 282 -10.71 7.10 22.24
N VAL A 283 -10.00 7.60 21.23
CA VAL A 283 -10.41 8.75 20.40
C VAL A 283 -10.41 8.28 18.94
N LEU A 284 -11.57 8.14 18.34
CA LEU A 284 -11.72 7.85 16.92
C LEU A 284 -11.69 9.15 16.12
N VAL A 285 -10.99 9.13 14.98
CA VAL A 285 -10.86 10.30 14.10
C VAL A 285 -11.35 9.94 12.71
N SER A 286 -12.28 10.75 12.14
CA SER A 286 -12.62 10.61 10.72
C SER A 286 -11.43 11.01 9.85
N GLN A 287 -11.08 10.16 8.89
CA GLN A 287 -9.89 10.35 8.06
C GLN A 287 -10.12 11.43 7.00
N PRO A 288 -9.30 12.51 6.94
CA PRO A 288 -9.32 13.49 5.88
C PRO A 288 -8.86 12.91 4.54
N TYR A 289 -9.40 13.44 3.45
CA TYR A 289 -9.08 13.05 2.06
C TYR A 289 -9.33 14.20 1.09
N LEU A 290 -8.67 14.19 -0.07
CA LEU A 290 -8.76 15.24 -1.10
C LEU A 290 -9.94 15.06 -2.06
N TYR A 291 -10.48 13.86 -2.22
CA TYR A 291 -11.51 13.55 -3.21
C TYR A 291 -12.76 14.44 -3.10
N LYS A 292 -13.24 14.92 -4.25
CA LYS A 292 -14.47 15.70 -4.40
C LYS A 292 -15.01 15.57 -5.83
N SER A 293 -16.25 15.99 -6.08
CA SER A 293 -16.88 15.91 -7.41
C SER A 293 -16.17 16.81 -8.43
N GLU A 294 -15.84 18.04 -8.01
CA GLU A 294 -15.14 19.00 -8.86
C GLU A 294 -13.70 19.15 -8.42
N MET A 295 -12.78 18.67 -9.24
CA MET A 295 -11.34 18.77 -9.02
C MET A 295 -10.68 19.47 -10.21
N SER A 296 -9.69 20.32 -9.90
CA SER A 296 -8.82 20.89 -10.92
C SER A 296 -7.96 19.79 -11.58
N ASP A 297 -7.40 20.08 -12.75
CA ASP A 297 -6.49 19.12 -13.39
C ASP A 297 -5.22 18.93 -12.60
N GLU A 298 -4.76 19.94 -11.87
CA GLU A 298 -3.64 19.84 -10.95
C GLU A 298 -3.93 18.84 -9.82
N GLU A 299 -5.08 18.95 -9.17
CA GLU A 299 -5.52 18.02 -8.13
C GLU A 299 -5.68 16.61 -8.67
N LYS A 300 -6.29 16.42 -9.85
CA LYS A 300 -6.46 15.09 -10.48
C LYS A 300 -5.12 14.42 -10.78
N ASN A 301 -4.11 15.18 -11.20
CA ASN A 301 -2.79 14.66 -11.52
C ASN A 301 -2.02 14.14 -10.29
N LEU A 302 -2.41 14.56 -9.09
CA LEU A 302 -1.81 14.12 -7.84
C LEU A 302 -2.48 12.85 -7.27
N LEU A 303 -3.66 12.48 -7.80
CA LEU A 303 -4.34 11.26 -7.37
C LEU A 303 -3.62 10.02 -7.92
N TRP A 304 -3.30 9.09 -7.05
CA TRP A 304 -2.65 7.83 -7.45
C TRP A 304 -3.30 6.59 -6.82
N MET A 305 -3.95 6.73 -5.66
CA MET A 305 -4.57 5.58 -5.00
C MET A 305 -5.80 5.08 -5.76
N ASN A 306 -6.62 5.99 -6.29
CA ASN A 306 -7.79 5.61 -7.07
C ASN A 306 -7.41 4.84 -8.35
N SER A 307 -6.38 5.28 -9.09
CA SER A 307 -5.88 4.57 -10.28
C SER A 307 -5.21 3.23 -9.93
N GLY A 308 -4.61 3.13 -8.74
CA GLY A 308 -4.08 1.88 -8.20
C GLY A 308 -5.17 0.86 -7.84
N MET A 309 -6.42 1.30 -7.67
CA MET A 309 -7.60 0.46 -7.39
C MET A 309 -8.28 -0.03 -8.68
N CYS A 310 -7.51 -0.38 -9.71
CA CYS A 310 -8.06 -0.83 -10.97
C CYS A 310 -8.91 -2.10 -10.79
N LEU A 311 -10.21 -2.02 -11.05
CA LEU A 311 -11.17 -3.09 -10.80
C LEU A 311 -11.35 -4.03 -11.99
N GLU A 312 -11.56 -3.47 -13.17
CA GLU A 312 -11.94 -4.23 -14.37
C GLU A 312 -11.36 -3.54 -15.62
N ASN A 313 -10.61 -4.22 -16.43
CA ASN A 313 -10.21 -3.77 -17.77
C ASN A 313 -9.63 -2.33 -17.80
N GLY A 314 -8.81 -1.96 -16.84
CA GLY A 314 -8.24 -0.61 -16.74
C GLY A 314 -9.17 0.46 -16.16
N LYS A 315 -10.36 0.08 -15.69
CA LYS A 315 -11.29 1.01 -15.05
C LYS A 315 -11.00 1.13 -13.57
N TYR A 316 -11.00 2.36 -13.07
CA TYR A 316 -10.78 2.66 -11.66
C TYR A 316 -11.81 3.67 -11.15
N PRO A 317 -12.05 3.76 -9.82
CA PRO A 317 -13.02 4.69 -9.25
C PRO A 317 -12.64 6.14 -9.56
N ASN A 318 -13.61 6.93 -10.02
CA ASN A 318 -13.42 8.35 -10.13
C ASN A 318 -13.42 9.03 -8.74
N SER A 319 -13.03 10.30 -8.70
CA SER A 319 -12.92 11.07 -7.46
C SER A 319 -14.22 11.15 -6.67
N GLU A 320 -15.35 11.30 -7.34
CA GLU A 320 -16.67 11.35 -6.71
C GLU A 320 -17.00 10.02 -6.02
N THR A 321 -16.76 8.87 -6.69
CA THR A 321 -16.92 7.55 -6.10
C THR A 321 -16.03 7.35 -4.88
N MET A 322 -14.78 7.83 -4.95
CA MET A 322 -13.85 7.76 -3.83
C MET A 322 -14.29 8.62 -2.66
N ALA A 323 -14.85 9.80 -2.93
CA ALA A 323 -15.41 10.67 -1.88
C ALA A 323 -16.57 9.97 -1.16
N LEU A 324 -17.55 9.45 -1.91
CA LEU A 324 -18.68 8.71 -1.34
C LEU A 324 -18.24 7.49 -0.52
N ALA A 325 -17.22 6.78 -1.00
CA ALA A 325 -16.67 5.63 -0.29
C ALA A 325 -16.01 6.06 1.02
N MET A 326 -15.15 7.08 1.00
CA MET A 326 -14.50 7.58 2.21
C MET A 326 -15.53 8.13 3.22
N ASP A 327 -16.58 8.79 2.74
CA ASP A 327 -17.70 9.23 3.60
C ASP A 327 -18.36 8.03 4.30
N ALA A 328 -18.56 6.91 3.61
CA ALA A 328 -19.12 5.70 4.20
C ALA A 328 -18.23 5.13 5.31
N TYR A 329 -16.90 5.11 5.13
CA TYR A 329 -15.93 4.69 6.16
C TYR A 329 -15.91 5.65 7.35
N ASN A 330 -15.94 6.96 7.11
CA ASN A 330 -16.01 7.98 8.16
C ASN A 330 -17.32 7.92 8.93
N ALA A 331 -18.45 7.71 8.26
CA ALA A 331 -19.74 7.49 8.91
C ALA A 331 -19.77 6.21 9.77
N LYS A 332 -19.13 5.12 9.29
CA LYS A 332 -18.95 3.91 10.07
C LYS A 332 -18.12 4.14 11.31
N THR A 333 -17.03 4.92 11.20
CA THR A 333 -16.18 5.32 12.35
C THR A 333 -16.97 6.11 13.39
N ALA A 334 -17.81 7.06 12.97
CA ALA A 334 -18.69 7.80 13.86
C ALA A 334 -19.69 6.88 14.58
N LYS A 335 -20.33 5.95 13.83
CA LYS A 335 -21.24 4.96 14.39
C LYS A 335 -20.55 4.05 15.42
N LEU A 336 -19.31 3.65 15.18
CA LEU A 336 -18.51 2.88 16.14
C LEU A 336 -18.25 3.69 17.41
N ALA A 337 -17.94 4.99 17.29
CA ALA A 337 -17.77 5.84 18.47
C ALA A 337 -19.03 5.89 19.35
N ASP A 338 -20.21 5.99 18.74
CA ASP A 338 -21.48 5.94 19.45
C ASP A 338 -21.71 4.57 20.10
N THR A 339 -21.46 3.49 19.33
CA THR A 339 -21.68 2.11 19.78
C THR A 339 -20.83 1.73 20.99
N TYR A 340 -19.56 2.14 20.98
CA TYR A 340 -18.58 1.83 22.04
C TYR A 340 -18.46 2.94 23.10
N HIS A 341 -19.26 4.00 22.99
CA HIS A 341 -19.25 5.16 23.89
C HIS A 341 -17.87 5.79 24.05
N VAL A 342 -17.15 5.96 22.93
CA VAL A 342 -15.81 6.57 22.89
C VAL A 342 -15.84 7.95 22.24
N ALA A 343 -14.79 8.73 22.43
CA ALA A 343 -14.70 10.06 21.84
C ALA A 343 -14.57 9.99 20.32
N PHE A 344 -15.26 10.88 19.62
CA PHE A 344 -15.16 11.06 18.18
C PHE A 344 -14.67 12.46 17.83
N VAL A 345 -13.71 12.53 16.91
CA VAL A 345 -13.14 13.78 16.36
C VAL A 345 -13.43 13.87 14.89
N HIS A 346 -14.09 14.92 14.48
CA HIS A 346 -14.36 15.25 13.08
C HIS A 346 -13.07 15.76 12.39
N GLY A 347 -12.16 14.84 12.04
CA GLY A 347 -10.90 15.15 11.37
C GLY A 347 -11.12 15.54 9.91
N GLU A 348 -12.01 14.83 9.19
CA GLU A 348 -12.26 15.06 7.78
C GLU A 348 -12.68 16.50 7.47
N PRO A 349 -13.72 17.10 8.08
CA PRO A 349 -14.13 18.47 7.76
C PRO A 349 -13.18 19.55 8.30
N ALA A 350 -12.19 19.19 9.11
CA ALA A 350 -11.21 20.15 9.61
C ALA A 350 -10.20 20.61 8.55
N LEU A 351 -10.02 19.82 7.48
CA LEU A 351 -9.10 20.11 6.40
C LEU A 351 -9.86 20.50 5.12
N PRO A 352 -9.64 21.73 4.56
CA PRO A 352 -10.07 22.05 3.21
C PRO A 352 -9.58 21.00 2.21
N LYS A 353 -10.46 20.56 1.30
CA LYS A 353 -10.13 19.59 0.24
C LYS A 353 -9.42 20.30 -0.92
N ASP A 354 -8.19 20.75 -0.66
CA ASP A 354 -7.34 21.45 -1.63
C ASP A 354 -5.85 21.17 -1.37
N LEU A 355 -4.99 21.65 -2.27
CA LEU A 355 -3.55 21.43 -2.23
C LEU A 355 -2.82 22.24 -1.13
N THR A 356 -3.51 23.11 -0.41
CA THR A 356 -2.93 23.76 0.79
C THR A 356 -2.81 22.78 1.94
N CYS A 357 -3.71 21.79 2.01
CA CYS A 357 -3.77 20.78 3.05
C CYS A 357 -3.32 19.38 2.63
N PHE A 358 -3.32 19.07 1.33
CA PHE A 358 -3.00 17.76 0.80
C PHE A 358 -1.86 17.80 -0.23
N VAL A 359 -1.02 16.77 -0.23
CA VAL A 359 0.03 16.55 -1.25
C VAL A 359 -0.37 15.47 -2.28
N ASP A 360 -1.38 14.67 -1.97
CA ASP A 360 -2.00 13.65 -2.84
C ASP A 360 -3.41 13.31 -2.33
N ASP A 361 -3.89 12.12 -2.68
CA ASP A 361 -5.25 11.63 -2.31
C ASP A 361 -5.59 11.81 -0.83
N VAL A 362 -4.63 11.57 0.09
CA VAL A 362 -4.88 11.46 1.54
C VAL A 362 -3.74 11.94 2.43
N HIS A 363 -2.55 12.20 1.89
CA HIS A 363 -1.41 12.63 2.69
C HIS A 363 -1.38 14.15 2.81
N TYR A 364 -0.95 14.65 3.97
CA TYR A 364 -1.07 16.04 4.35
C TYR A 364 0.18 16.85 4.03
N THR A 365 -0.02 18.14 3.76
CA THR A 365 1.02 19.17 3.87
C THR A 365 1.30 19.45 5.36
N PRO A 366 2.39 20.20 5.70
CA PRO A 366 2.60 20.68 7.08
C PRO A 366 1.39 21.44 7.65
N LEU A 367 0.70 22.24 6.82
CA LEU A 367 -0.51 22.95 7.23
C LEU A 367 -1.67 21.99 7.52
N GLY A 368 -1.89 20.99 6.66
CA GLY A 368 -2.92 19.98 6.88
C GLY A 368 -2.66 19.16 8.14
N ALA A 369 -1.43 18.71 8.35
CA ALA A 369 -1.01 17.99 9.56
C ALA A 369 -1.24 18.84 10.84
N LYS A 370 -0.90 20.12 10.80
CA LYS A 370 -1.13 21.05 11.91
C LYS A 370 -2.63 21.22 12.23
N LYS A 371 -3.48 21.46 11.24
CA LYS A 371 -4.93 21.59 11.42
C LYS A 371 -5.54 20.33 12.03
N LEU A 372 -5.11 19.15 11.55
CA LEU A 372 -5.54 17.86 12.09
C LEU A 372 -5.12 17.72 13.57
N ALA A 373 -3.86 18.02 13.89
CA ALA A 373 -3.35 17.99 15.27
C ALA A 373 -4.14 18.93 16.20
N GLU A 374 -4.43 20.15 15.76
CA GLU A 374 -5.22 21.12 16.53
C GLU A 374 -6.64 20.59 16.80
N THR A 375 -7.24 19.91 15.83
CA THR A 375 -8.59 19.34 15.96
C THR A 375 -8.59 18.14 16.91
N ILE A 376 -7.61 17.24 16.80
CA ILE A 376 -7.45 16.11 17.72
C ILE A 376 -7.16 16.61 19.14
N ALA A 377 -6.32 17.63 19.30
CA ALA A 377 -6.02 18.21 20.61
C ALA A 377 -7.27 18.72 21.33
N LYS A 378 -8.18 19.39 20.61
CA LYS A 378 -9.47 19.83 21.18
C LYS A 378 -10.30 18.65 21.68
N GLY A 379 -10.35 17.56 20.93
CA GLY A 379 -11.04 16.33 21.31
C GLY A 379 -10.46 15.70 22.59
N ILE A 380 -9.14 15.57 22.67
CA ILE A 380 -8.46 15.02 23.87
C ILE A 380 -8.67 15.92 25.10
N ILE A 381 -8.53 17.23 24.95
CA ILE A 381 -8.75 18.16 26.05
C ILE A 381 -10.20 18.09 26.57
N ALA A 382 -11.17 17.97 25.67
CA ALA A 382 -12.58 17.80 26.07
C ALA A 382 -12.83 16.46 26.79
N LEU A 383 -12.16 15.38 26.34
CA LEU A 383 -12.23 14.07 26.98
C LEU A 383 -11.66 14.09 28.41
N GLU A 384 -10.51 14.76 28.61
CA GLU A 384 -9.88 14.87 29.94
C GLU A 384 -10.69 15.73 30.91
N LYS A 385 -11.35 16.78 30.43
CA LYS A 385 -12.23 17.62 31.28
C LYS A 385 -13.50 16.91 31.76
N LYS A 386 -13.96 15.89 31.05
CA LYS A 386 -15.13 15.09 31.46
C LYS A 386 -14.77 14.02 32.50
N SER A 387 -13.49 13.71 32.65
CA SER A 387 -12.98 12.66 33.54
C SER A 387 -12.51 13.22 34.91
N ASN A 388 -12.35 14.54 35.01
CA ASN A 388 -12.09 15.27 36.25
C ASN A 388 -13.38 15.94 36.82
#